data_09d4701c9974990fa21493576a36a7c9
#
_entry.id   09d4701c9974990fa21493576a36a7c9
#
_cell.length_a   1.000
_cell.length_b   1.000
_cell.length_c   1.000
_cell.angle_alpha   90.00
_cell.angle_beta   90.00
_cell.angle_gamma   90.00
#
_symmetry.space_group_name_H-M   'P 1'
#
loop_
_entity.id
_entity.type
_entity.pdbx_description
1 polymer ?
#
loop_
_entity_poly.entity_id
_entity_poly.type
_entity_poly.pdbx_seq_one_letter_code
_entity_poly.pdbx_strand_id
1 'polypeptide(L)'
;RKRAWMLYREALHENLVPEEIHGILWWQIKTMLQVETGDTEGIKPYSVTKARTFLKKYSSIELHTLARSFVNLYHDARRGIVEFEIGLEKLLLSL
;
A
#
# COMPACT_ATOMS: atom_id res chain seq x y z
N ARG A 1 2.38 -11.46 4.27
CA ARG A 1 2.21 -11.74 2.83
C ARG A 1 0.87 -12.39 2.56
N LYS A 2 0.64 -13.58 3.07
CA LYS A 2 -0.65 -14.26 2.95
C LYS A 2 -1.77 -13.42 3.53
N ARG A 3 -1.51 -12.75 4.65
CA ARG A 3 -2.52 -11.92 5.31
C ARG A 3 -2.95 -10.74 4.46
N ALA A 4 -2.01 -10.08 3.80
CA ALA A 4 -2.33 -8.98 2.89
C ALA A 4 -3.19 -9.43 1.73
N TRP A 5 -2.86 -10.58 1.13
CA TRP A 5 -3.64 -11.17 0.05
C TRP A 5 -5.04 -11.58 0.51
N MET A 6 -5.15 -12.19 1.70
CA MET A 6 -6.44 -12.57 2.25
C MET A 6 -7.33 -11.37 2.52
N LEU A 7 -6.77 -10.30 3.07
CA LEU A 7 -7.50 -9.04 3.29
C LEU A 7 -7.97 -8.42 1.98
N TYR A 8 -7.15 -8.51 0.94
CA TYR A 8 -7.51 -8.05 -0.39
C TYR A 8 -8.71 -8.85 -0.92
N ARG A 9 -8.69 -10.17 -0.79
CA ARG A 9 -9.80 -11.03 -1.23
C ARG A 9 -11.08 -10.72 -0.45
N GLU A 10 -10.99 -10.50 0.85
CA GLU A 10 -12.14 -10.09 1.67
C GLU A 10 -12.71 -8.76 1.21
N ALA A 11 -11.85 -7.78 0.92
CA ALA A 11 -12.27 -6.48 0.43
C ALA A 11 -13.02 -6.59 -0.90
N LEU A 12 -12.56 -7.46 -1.80
CA LEU A 12 -13.26 -7.72 -3.05
C LEU A 12 -14.64 -8.32 -2.82
N HIS A 13 -14.77 -9.21 -1.82
CA HIS A 13 -16.06 -9.79 -1.44
C HIS A 13 -17.04 -8.73 -0.90
N GLU A 14 -16.52 -7.68 -0.28
CA GLU A 14 -17.33 -6.57 0.21
C GLU A 14 -17.64 -5.54 -0.89
N ASN A 15 -17.43 -5.90 -2.14
CA ASN A 15 -17.70 -5.07 -3.32
C ASN A 15 -16.81 -3.84 -3.46
N LEU A 16 -15.64 -3.85 -2.82
CA LEU A 16 -14.64 -2.80 -3.06
C LEU A 16 -13.95 -3.09 -4.39
N VAL A 17 -13.78 -2.05 -5.20
CA VAL A 17 -13.06 -2.19 -6.46
C VAL A 17 -11.54 -2.11 -6.23
N PRO A 18 -10.72 -2.72 -7.11
CA PRO A 18 -9.27 -2.70 -6.93
C PRO A 18 -8.65 -1.32 -6.78
N GLU A 19 -9.17 -0.31 -7.48
CA GLU A 19 -8.69 1.06 -7.40
C GLU A 19 -8.86 1.66 -6.01
N GLU A 20 -9.98 1.34 -5.35
CA GLU A 20 -10.23 1.80 -3.98
C GLU A 20 -9.27 1.14 -3.01
N ILE A 21 -9.03 -0.16 -3.17
CA ILE A 21 -8.10 -0.92 -2.33
C ILE A 21 -6.69 -0.37 -2.51
N HIS A 22 -6.27 -0.12 -3.74
CA HIS A 22 -4.97 0.48 -4.03
C HIS A 22 -4.83 1.85 -3.35
N GLY A 23 -5.87 2.68 -3.42
CA GLY A 23 -5.88 4.00 -2.80
C GLY A 23 -5.70 3.95 -1.29
N ILE A 24 -6.40 3.01 -0.63
CA ILE A 24 -6.29 2.82 0.82
C ILE A 24 -4.87 2.39 1.20
N LEU A 25 -4.31 1.42 0.48
CA LEU A 25 -2.95 0.92 0.74
C LEU A 25 -1.91 2.00 0.44
N TRP A 26 -2.09 2.74 -0.64
CA TRP A 26 -1.18 3.84 -1.01
C TRP A 26 -1.18 4.93 0.07
N TRP A 27 -2.34 5.27 0.60
CA TRP A 27 -2.44 6.24 1.70
C TRP A 27 -1.65 5.77 2.92
N GLN A 28 -1.74 4.50 3.27
CA GLN A 28 -1.00 3.94 4.39
C GLN A 28 0.51 4.00 4.14
N ILE A 29 0.95 3.67 2.93
CA ILE A 29 2.37 3.74 2.56
C ILE A 29 2.89 5.18 2.64
N LYS A 30 2.13 6.14 2.12
CA LYS A 30 2.50 7.57 2.20
C LYS A 30 2.61 8.02 3.65
N THR A 31 1.67 7.58 4.49
CA THR A 31 1.69 7.91 5.92
C THR A 31 2.94 7.35 6.59
N MET A 32 3.31 6.11 6.27
CA MET A 32 4.53 5.51 6.80
C MET A 32 5.78 6.27 6.36
N LEU A 33 5.87 6.67 5.10
CA LEU A 33 6.99 7.46 4.59
C LEU A 33 7.09 8.81 5.29
N GLN A 34 5.96 9.46 5.51
CA GLN A 34 5.91 10.75 6.20
C GLN A 34 6.37 10.62 7.65
N VAL A 35 5.90 9.58 8.35
CA VAL A 35 6.30 9.32 9.73
C VAL A 35 7.80 8.96 9.82
N GLU A 36 8.32 8.23 8.84
CA GLU A 36 9.74 7.89 8.78
C GLU A 36 10.62 9.13 8.75
N THR A 37 10.20 10.18 8.05
CA THR A 37 10.94 11.44 7.99
C THR A 37 10.76 12.32 9.22
N GLY A 38 9.90 11.93 10.14
CA GLY A 38 9.60 12.70 11.34
C GLY A 38 8.53 13.76 11.17
N ASP A 39 7.98 13.92 9.97
CA ASP A 39 6.91 14.87 9.71
C ASP A 39 5.56 14.22 10.00
N THR A 40 4.99 14.56 11.16
CA THR A 40 3.69 14.02 11.57
C THR A 40 2.57 15.06 11.50
N GLU A 41 2.84 16.22 10.93
CA GLU A 41 1.85 17.27 10.80
C GLU A 41 0.69 16.82 9.92
N GLY A 42 -0.53 17.07 10.39
CA GLY A 42 -1.73 16.69 9.67
C GLY A 42 -2.12 15.23 9.79
N ILE A 43 -1.33 14.41 10.50
CA ILE A 43 -1.64 13.00 10.72
C ILE A 43 -2.19 12.81 12.12
N LYS A 44 -3.30 12.07 12.24
CA LYS A 44 -3.89 11.77 13.54
C LYS A 44 -2.93 10.95 14.40
N PRO A 45 -2.85 11.18 15.73
CA PRO A 45 -1.94 10.43 16.61
C PRO A 45 -2.08 8.92 16.52
N TYR A 46 -3.30 8.41 16.36
CA TYR A 46 -3.54 6.98 16.17
C TYR A 46 -2.84 6.45 14.92
N SER A 47 -2.94 7.17 13.82
CA SER A 47 -2.30 6.79 12.55
C SER A 47 -0.78 6.84 12.65
N VAL A 48 -0.23 7.81 13.37
CA VAL A 48 1.22 7.90 13.62
C VAL A 48 1.71 6.68 14.39
N THR A 49 1.01 6.31 15.47
CA THR A 49 1.39 5.15 16.29
C THR A 49 1.35 3.87 15.46
N LYS A 50 0.29 3.69 14.67
CA LYS A 50 0.12 2.52 13.81
C LYS A 50 1.23 2.46 12.75
N ALA A 51 1.54 3.58 12.12
CA ALA A 51 2.61 3.65 11.13
C ALA A 51 3.96 3.28 11.74
N ARG A 52 4.27 3.77 12.93
CA ARG A 52 5.52 3.43 13.63
C ARG A 52 5.63 1.93 13.90
N THR A 53 4.52 1.28 14.23
CA THR A 53 4.48 -0.17 14.44
C THR A 53 4.86 -0.91 13.15
N PHE A 54 4.31 -0.49 12.02
CA PHE A 54 4.63 -1.09 10.73
C PHE A 54 6.06 -0.80 10.28
N LEU A 55 6.58 0.39 10.57
CA LEU A 55 7.96 0.77 10.21
C LEU A 55 9.01 -0.13 10.86
N LYS A 56 8.69 -0.74 11.99
CA LYS A 56 9.60 -1.70 12.63
C LYS A 56 9.79 -2.97 11.83
N LYS A 57 8.87 -3.28 10.92
CA LYS A 57 8.88 -4.51 10.12
C LYS A 57 9.55 -4.35 8.75
N TYR A 58 9.78 -3.11 8.32
CA TYR A 58 10.31 -2.80 7.00
C TYR A 58 11.53 -1.90 7.13
N SER A 59 12.57 -2.18 6.36
CA SER A 59 13.67 -1.24 6.23
C SER A 59 13.23 -0.05 5.37
N SER A 60 13.98 1.05 5.45
CA SER A 60 13.71 2.22 4.61
C SER A 60 13.74 1.85 3.12
N ILE A 61 14.71 1.03 2.72
CA ILE A 61 14.85 0.59 1.33
C ILE A 61 13.63 -0.23 0.89
N GLU A 62 13.18 -1.16 1.73
CA GLU A 62 12.00 -1.97 1.45
C GLU A 62 10.74 -1.11 1.29
N LEU A 63 10.57 -0.14 2.18
CA LEU A 63 9.41 0.75 2.14
C LEU A 63 9.40 1.61 0.87
N HIS A 64 10.54 2.17 0.50
CA HIS A 64 10.67 2.97 -0.72
C HIS A 64 10.47 2.13 -1.98
N THR A 65 10.96 0.90 -1.99
CA THR A 65 10.74 -0.04 -3.10
C THR A 65 9.26 -0.37 -3.24
N LEU A 66 8.59 -0.62 -2.12
CA LEU A 66 7.15 -0.89 -2.11
C LEU A 66 6.35 0.30 -2.65
N ALA A 67 6.68 1.51 -2.19
CA ALA A 67 6.03 2.73 -2.66
C ALA A 67 6.17 2.88 -4.17
N ARG A 68 7.37 2.65 -4.71
CA ARG A 68 7.63 2.72 -6.14
C ARG A 68 6.80 1.69 -6.90
N SER A 69 6.69 0.47 -6.36
CA SER A 69 5.88 -0.59 -6.99
C SER A 69 4.42 -0.21 -7.09
N PHE A 70 3.85 0.43 -6.07
CA PHE A 70 2.46 0.92 -6.11
C PHE A 70 2.26 2.00 -7.15
N VAL A 71 3.18 2.94 -7.26
CA VAL A 71 3.10 4.02 -8.26
C VAL A 71 3.23 3.45 -9.66
N ASN A 72 4.19 2.54 -9.88
CA ASN A 72 4.41 1.94 -11.19
C ASN A 72 3.21 1.11 -11.64
N LEU A 73 2.59 0.37 -10.73
CA LEU A 73 1.38 -0.39 -11.03
C LEU A 73 0.28 0.52 -11.55
N TYR A 74 0.05 1.63 -10.88
CA TYR A 74 -0.98 2.58 -11.27
C TYR A 74 -0.73 3.14 -12.67
N HIS A 75 0.51 3.55 -12.95
CA HIS A 75 0.88 4.09 -14.26
C HIS A 75 0.79 3.04 -15.36
N ASP A 76 1.28 1.83 -15.11
CA ASP A 76 1.25 0.74 -16.08
C ASP A 76 -0.19 0.33 -16.40
N ALA A 77 -1.06 0.30 -15.41
CA ALA A 77 -2.47 -0.01 -15.60
C ALA A 77 -3.15 1.05 -16.47
N ARG A 78 -2.83 2.33 -16.25
CA ARG A 78 -3.40 3.41 -17.05
C ARG A 78 -2.92 3.40 -18.49
N ARG A 79 -1.73 2.88 -18.75
CA ARG A 79 -1.19 2.71 -20.10
C ARG A 79 -1.67 1.43 -20.80
N GLY A 80 -2.43 0.60 -20.08
CA GLY A 80 -2.90 -0.67 -20.63
C GLY A 80 -1.84 -1.75 -20.69
N ILE A 81 -0.68 -1.58 -20.03
CA ILE A 81 0.41 -2.56 -20.03
C ILE A 81 0.05 -3.76 -19.16
N VAL A 82 -0.64 -3.52 -18.04
CA VAL A 82 -1.11 -4.57 -17.14
C VAL A 82 -2.56 -4.34 -16.79
N GLU A 83 -3.29 -5.43 -16.50
CA GLU A 83 -4.61 -5.33 -15.93
C GLU A 83 -4.46 -5.01 -14.44
N PHE A 84 -5.13 -3.95 -13.97
CA PHE A 84 -4.94 -3.40 -12.63
C PHE A 84 -5.18 -4.44 -11.53
N GLU A 85 -6.28 -5.19 -11.63
CA GLU A 85 -6.64 -6.19 -10.63
C GLU A 85 -5.59 -7.28 -10.52
N ILE A 86 -5.11 -7.79 -11.65
CA ILE A 86 -4.08 -8.82 -11.69
C ILE A 86 -2.75 -8.28 -11.16
N GLY A 87 -2.38 -7.08 -11.56
CA GLY A 87 -1.15 -6.43 -11.09
C GLY A 87 -1.14 -6.19 -9.60
N LEU A 88 -2.27 -5.73 -9.06
CA LEU A 88 -2.40 -5.49 -7.61
C LEU A 88 -2.33 -6.81 -6.83
N GLU A 89 -2.98 -7.86 -7.32
CA GLU A 89 -2.93 -9.17 -6.68
C GLU A 89 -1.51 -9.72 -6.62
N LYS A 90 -0.76 -9.62 -7.72
CA LYS A 90 0.65 -10.04 -7.76
C LYS A 90 1.50 -9.24 -6.78
N LEU A 91 1.29 -7.93 -6.71
CA LEU A 91 2.03 -7.06 -5.80
C LEU A 91 1.78 -7.47 -4.35
N LEU A 92 0.53 -7.73 -3.98
CA LEU A 92 0.19 -8.13 -2.61
C LEU A 92 0.76 -9.50 -2.25
N LEU A 93 0.81 -10.42 -3.20
CA LEU A 93 1.41 -11.73 -2.98
C LEU A 93 2.93 -11.65 -2.79
N SER A 94 3.58 -10.61 -3.29
CA SER A 94 5.01 -10.41 -3.17
C SER A 94 5.45 -9.75 -1.87
N LEU A 95 4.50 -9.22 -1.11
CA LEU A 95 4.81 -8.51 0.15
C LEU A 95 5.36 -9.39 1.24
#